data_fb6809ee8b0219941f4a109178f1fdba
#
_entry.id   fb6809ee8b0219941f4a109178f1fdba
#
_cell.length_a   1.000
_cell.length_b   1.000
_cell.length_c   1.000
_cell.angle_alpha   90.00
_cell.angle_beta   90.00
_cell.angle_gamma   90.00
#
_symmetry.space_group_name_H-M   'P 1'
#
loop_
_entity.id
_entity.type
_entity.pdbx_description
1 polymer ?
#
loop_
_entity_poly.entity_id
_entity_poly.type
_entity_poly.pdbx_seq_one_letter_code
_entity_poly.pdbx_strand_id
1 'polypeptide(L)'
;MNIFISVLVTLVVLVILRSIKVIPQQNAFVVERLGKFHEVLQPGFNIIIPFFDRVAYRHSLKETAMDIPEQICITKDNVQVAVDGVVFAQVIDPAKASYGISNYQFAVIQLAQTTMRSEIGKIDLDKTFEERTNINGAIVSAIDEASSGWGVKILRYEIKNITPPKSVLNAMEKQMQAEREKRAVILTSEGEKQSAINQAEGQKQKVVLESEAMRQQQINEAEGQAAAIKAVASATAEGIREVAAALQEKGGFEAVQLRVAENLVEQYGKLAKSTNTMILPANFADMGSMISAAMGVIKQQNDNSKAKS
;
A
#
# COMPACT_ATOMS: atom_id res chain seq x y z
N MET A 1 -77.43 -51.54 -3.00
CA MET A 1 -77.10 -50.44 -2.07
C MET A 1 -75.57 -50.36 -1.88
N ASN A 2 -74.86 -51.44 -1.60
CA ASN A 2 -73.41 -51.44 -1.38
C ASN A 2 -72.53 -50.96 -2.52
N ILE A 3 -72.87 -51.30 -3.79
CA ILE A 3 -72.14 -50.85 -4.97
C ILE A 3 -72.24 -49.32 -5.17
N PHE A 4 -73.44 -48.76 -5.00
CA PHE A 4 -73.60 -47.31 -5.07
C PHE A 4 -72.84 -46.53 -4.04
N ILE A 5 -72.79 -47.04 -2.80
CA ILE A 5 -72.03 -46.46 -1.69
C ILE A 5 -70.51 -46.58 -1.98
N SER A 6 -70.03 -47.71 -2.52
CA SER A 6 -68.65 -47.89 -2.91
C SER A 6 -68.21 -46.91 -3.99
N VAL A 7 -69.05 -46.75 -5.06
CA VAL A 7 -68.76 -45.76 -6.11
C VAL A 7 -68.75 -44.34 -5.59
N LEU A 8 -69.66 -43.96 -4.70
CA LEU A 8 -69.71 -42.65 -4.09
C LEU A 8 -68.45 -42.35 -3.23
N VAL A 9 -68.03 -43.33 -2.39
CA VAL A 9 -66.81 -43.22 -1.59
C VAL A 9 -65.58 -43.08 -2.45
N THR A 10 -65.47 -43.86 -3.50
CA THR A 10 -64.34 -43.80 -4.45
C THR A 10 -64.30 -42.42 -5.15
N LEU A 11 -65.42 -41.87 -5.51
CA LEU A 11 -65.54 -40.57 -6.13
C LEU A 11 -65.12 -39.45 -5.13
N VAL A 12 -65.56 -39.52 -3.88
CA VAL A 12 -65.15 -38.55 -2.86
C VAL A 12 -63.62 -38.62 -2.60
N VAL A 13 -63.06 -39.83 -2.47
CA VAL A 13 -61.61 -39.99 -2.32
C VAL A 13 -60.85 -39.43 -3.51
N LEU A 14 -61.29 -39.65 -4.75
CA LEU A 14 -60.72 -39.06 -5.96
C LEU A 14 -60.74 -37.53 -5.94
N VAL A 15 -61.86 -36.95 -5.51
CA VAL A 15 -62.00 -35.50 -5.37
C VAL A 15 -61.03 -34.95 -4.33
N ILE A 16 -60.88 -35.59 -3.15
CA ILE A 16 -59.95 -35.19 -2.09
C ILE A 16 -58.51 -35.28 -2.62
N LEU A 17 -58.13 -36.38 -3.30
CA LEU A 17 -56.79 -36.52 -3.84
C LEU A 17 -56.46 -35.43 -4.91
N ARG A 18 -57.43 -35.00 -5.68
CA ARG A 18 -57.26 -33.88 -6.65
C ARG A 18 -57.26 -32.52 -6.04
N SER A 19 -57.81 -32.35 -4.84
CA SER A 19 -57.83 -31.09 -4.11
C SER A 19 -56.44 -30.72 -3.56
N ILE A 20 -55.59 -31.69 -3.29
CA ILE A 20 -54.29 -31.50 -2.71
C ILE A 20 -53.26 -31.07 -3.79
N LYS A 21 -52.61 -29.95 -3.58
CA LYS A 21 -51.49 -29.46 -4.39
C LYS A 21 -50.30 -29.17 -3.52
N VAL A 22 -49.19 -29.85 -3.81
CA VAL A 22 -47.92 -29.58 -3.18
C VAL A 22 -47.06 -28.71 -4.12
N ILE A 23 -46.67 -27.54 -3.68
CA ILE A 23 -45.89 -26.58 -4.45
C ILE A 23 -44.46 -26.62 -3.99
N PRO A 24 -43.47 -26.83 -4.89
CA PRO A 24 -42.08 -26.79 -4.56
C PRO A 24 -41.64 -25.42 -4.07
N GLN A 25 -40.57 -25.40 -3.26
CA GLN A 25 -39.96 -24.16 -2.78
C GLN A 25 -39.54 -23.26 -3.96
N GLN A 26 -39.70 -21.94 -3.79
CA GLN A 26 -39.37 -20.92 -4.81
C GLN A 26 -40.25 -21.01 -6.07
N ASN A 27 -41.47 -21.57 -5.98
CA ASN A 27 -42.49 -21.48 -7.01
C ASN A 27 -43.75 -20.89 -6.42
N ALA A 28 -44.51 -20.20 -7.26
CA ALA A 28 -45.86 -19.69 -6.92
C ALA A 28 -46.83 -20.04 -8.04
N PHE A 29 -48.04 -20.52 -7.68
CA PHE A 29 -49.07 -20.84 -8.62
C PHE A 29 -50.24 -19.89 -8.46
N VAL A 30 -50.67 -19.31 -9.58
CA VAL A 30 -51.80 -18.39 -9.61
C VAL A 30 -53.03 -19.21 -9.92
N VAL A 31 -54.05 -19.13 -9.03
CA VAL A 31 -55.29 -19.89 -9.15
C VAL A 31 -56.43 -18.94 -9.53
N GLU A 32 -57.17 -19.38 -10.52
CA GLU A 32 -58.44 -18.77 -10.96
C GLU A 32 -59.60 -19.62 -10.48
N ARG A 33 -60.62 -18.95 -9.99
CA ARG A 33 -61.95 -19.55 -9.71
C ARG A 33 -62.97 -19.00 -10.70
N LEU A 34 -63.47 -19.91 -11.55
CA LEU A 34 -64.45 -19.52 -12.59
C LEU A 34 -63.99 -18.34 -13.47
N GLY A 35 -62.66 -18.31 -13.80
CA GLY A 35 -62.11 -17.28 -14.66
C GLY A 35 -61.74 -15.95 -13.95
N LYS A 36 -61.90 -15.87 -12.63
CA LYS A 36 -61.43 -14.71 -11.84
C LYS A 36 -60.23 -15.10 -11.00
N PHE A 37 -59.28 -14.18 -10.86
CA PHE A 37 -58.20 -14.33 -9.91
C PHE A 37 -58.77 -14.63 -8.52
N HIS A 38 -58.27 -15.67 -7.89
CA HIS A 38 -58.68 -16.06 -6.54
C HIS A 38 -57.55 -15.83 -5.53
N GLU A 39 -56.44 -16.56 -5.72
CA GLU A 39 -55.30 -16.44 -4.80
C GLU A 39 -54.00 -16.91 -5.48
N VAL A 40 -52.88 -16.58 -4.81
CA VAL A 40 -51.55 -17.10 -5.18
C VAL A 40 -51.16 -18.16 -4.16
N LEU A 41 -51.05 -19.38 -4.62
CA LEU A 41 -50.59 -20.48 -3.77
C LEU A 41 -49.08 -20.39 -3.53
N GLN A 42 -48.71 -20.38 -2.26
CA GLN A 42 -47.31 -20.34 -1.83
C GLN A 42 -46.70 -21.74 -1.74
N PRO A 43 -45.37 -21.88 -1.64
CA PRO A 43 -44.70 -23.16 -1.44
C PRO A 43 -45.22 -23.90 -0.20
N GLY A 44 -45.42 -25.21 -0.37
CA GLY A 44 -45.94 -26.10 0.66
C GLY A 44 -47.23 -26.79 0.29
N PHE A 45 -48.00 -27.20 1.28
CA PHE A 45 -49.26 -27.91 1.14
C PHE A 45 -50.39 -26.91 0.98
N ASN A 46 -51.14 -27.03 -0.11
CA ASN A 46 -52.29 -26.20 -0.44
C ASN A 46 -53.49 -27.05 -0.84
N ILE A 47 -54.67 -26.58 -0.52
CA ILE A 47 -55.94 -27.24 -0.88
C ILE A 47 -56.69 -26.35 -1.86
N ILE A 48 -57.08 -26.89 -3.02
CA ILE A 48 -57.90 -26.23 -4.02
C ILE A 48 -59.19 -26.99 -4.23
N ILE A 49 -60.26 -26.31 -4.65
CA ILE A 49 -61.55 -26.93 -4.92
C ILE A 49 -61.52 -27.43 -6.38
N PRO A 50 -61.38 -28.75 -6.62
CA PRO A 50 -61.40 -29.27 -7.98
C PRO A 50 -62.73 -28.92 -8.68
N PHE A 51 -62.68 -28.74 -9.98
CA PHE A 51 -63.72 -28.27 -10.89
C PHE A 51 -63.96 -26.74 -10.87
N PHE A 52 -63.85 -26.06 -9.73
CA PHE A 52 -64.03 -24.59 -9.66
C PHE A 52 -62.70 -23.85 -9.76
N ASP A 53 -61.66 -24.39 -9.13
CA ASP A 53 -60.32 -23.79 -9.07
C ASP A 53 -59.40 -24.38 -10.14
N ARG A 54 -58.76 -23.53 -10.91
CA ARG A 54 -57.79 -23.87 -11.92
C ARG A 54 -56.47 -23.18 -11.68
N VAL A 55 -55.36 -23.90 -11.69
CA VAL A 55 -54.03 -23.30 -11.78
C VAL A 55 -53.84 -22.72 -13.18
N ALA A 56 -53.93 -21.40 -13.31
CA ALA A 56 -53.83 -20.71 -14.59
C ALA A 56 -52.35 -20.44 -14.95
N TYR A 57 -51.53 -19.99 -13.99
CA TYR A 57 -50.14 -19.67 -14.23
C TYR A 57 -49.25 -20.28 -13.17
N ARG A 58 -47.98 -20.53 -13.57
CA ARG A 58 -46.94 -21.06 -12.71
C ARG A 58 -45.70 -20.19 -12.88
N HIS A 59 -45.23 -19.59 -11.80
CA HIS A 59 -44.05 -18.72 -11.81
C HIS A 59 -42.98 -19.32 -10.92
N SER A 60 -41.72 -19.27 -11.42
CA SER A 60 -40.54 -19.44 -10.58
C SER A 60 -40.22 -18.11 -9.92
N LEU A 61 -40.01 -18.15 -8.60
CA LEU A 61 -39.56 -16.98 -7.82
C LEU A 61 -38.03 -16.90 -7.73
N LYS A 62 -37.34 -17.76 -8.44
CA LYS A 62 -35.86 -17.74 -8.55
C LYS A 62 -35.45 -16.63 -9.51
N GLU A 63 -34.25 -16.14 -9.30
CA GLU A 63 -33.57 -15.28 -10.27
C GLU A 63 -33.42 -16.01 -11.60
N THR A 64 -33.79 -15.35 -12.69
CA THR A 64 -33.73 -15.90 -14.05
C THR A 64 -32.89 -14.95 -14.90
N ALA A 65 -31.88 -15.50 -15.55
CA ALA A 65 -31.10 -14.79 -16.55
C ALA A 65 -31.82 -14.85 -17.91
N MET A 66 -31.97 -13.69 -18.55
CA MET A 66 -32.56 -13.54 -19.86
C MET A 66 -31.54 -12.89 -20.78
N ASP A 67 -31.18 -13.58 -21.86
CA ASP A 67 -30.28 -13.05 -22.87
C ASP A 67 -30.97 -11.96 -23.70
N ILE A 68 -30.28 -10.86 -23.89
CA ILE A 68 -30.68 -9.76 -24.75
C ILE A 68 -29.91 -9.90 -26.06
N PRO A 69 -30.58 -10.14 -27.16
CA PRO A 69 -29.94 -10.30 -28.45
C PRO A 69 -29.23 -9.02 -28.90
N GLU A 70 -28.19 -9.21 -29.68
CA GLU A 70 -27.36 -8.15 -30.22
C GLU A 70 -28.20 -7.07 -30.92
N GLN A 71 -27.88 -5.82 -30.63
CA GLN A 71 -28.54 -4.65 -31.18
C GLN A 71 -27.50 -3.67 -31.70
N ILE A 72 -27.80 -3.06 -32.85
CA ILE A 72 -27.00 -1.96 -33.37
C ILE A 72 -27.44 -0.68 -32.70
N CYS A 73 -26.48 -0.05 -32.00
CA CYS A 73 -26.65 1.23 -31.36
C CYS A 73 -25.70 2.27 -31.99
N ILE A 74 -26.04 3.54 -31.90
CA ILE A 74 -25.19 4.64 -32.36
C ILE A 74 -24.79 5.41 -31.12
N THR A 75 -23.49 5.54 -30.88
CA THR A 75 -22.93 6.30 -29.77
C THR A 75 -23.05 7.82 -30.02
N LYS A 76 -22.78 8.63 -29.00
CA LYS A 76 -22.85 10.10 -29.10
C LYS A 76 -21.89 10.67 -30.15
N ASP A 77 -20.73 10.04 -30.33
CA ASP A 77 -19.72 10.38 -31.34
C ASP A 77 -20.03 9.78 -32.73
N ASN A 78 -21.28 9.32 -32.93
CA ASN A 78 -21.83 8.83 -34.20
C ASN A 78 -21.15 7.55 -34.72
N VAL A 79 -20.65 6.70 -33.82
CA VAL A 79 -20.11 5.39 -34.18
C VAL A 79 -21.18 4.31 -33.99
N GLN A 80 -21.35 3.44 -35.01
CA GLN A 80 -22.21 2.27 -34.88
C GLN A 80 -21.50 1.20 -34.05
N VAL A 81 -22.20 0.66 -33.05
CA VAL A 81 -21.71 -0.45 -32.22
C VAL A 81 -22.78 -1.52 -32.10
N ALA A 82 -22.38 -2.77 -32.20
CA ALA A 82 -23.24 -3.89 -31.89
C ALA A 82 -23.04 -4.25 -30.42
N VAL A 83 -24.13 -4.29 -29.65
CA VAL A 83 -24.13 -4.51 -28.21
C VAL A 83 -25.11 -5.60 -27.85
N ASP A 84 -24.68 -6.54 -27.02
CA ASP A 84 -25.48 -7.60 -26.43
C ASP A 84 -25.33 -7.60 -24.91
N GLY A 85 -26.26 -8.21 -24.20
CA GLY A 85 -26.25 -8.21 -22.74
C GLY A 85 -27.08 -9.31 -22.12
N VAL A 86 -27.10 -9.34 -20.80
CA VAL A 86 -27.94 -10.25 -20.00
C VAL A 86 -28.62 -9.43 -18.92
N VAL A 87 -29.92 -9.64 -18.76
CA VAL A 87 -30.69 -9.10 -17.64
C VAL A 87 -31.02 -10.20 -16.64
N PHE A 88 -30.86 -9.92 -15.38
CA PHE A 88 -31.22 -10.80 -14.27
C PHE A 88 -32.46 -10.24 -13.59
N ALA A 89 -33.53 -11.01 -13.64
CA ALA A 89 -34.83 -10.60 -13.09
C ALA A 89 -35.42 -11.68 -12.20
N GLN A 90 -36.27 -11.24 -11.29
CA GLN A 90 -36.99 -12.10 -10.35
C GLN A 90 -38.47 -11.67 -10.28
N VAL A 91 -39.37 -12.63 -10.28
CA VAL A 91 -40.79 -12.39 -10.05
C VAL A 91 -41.02 -12.22 -8.55
N ILE A 92 -41.52 -11.04 -8.16
CA ILE A 92 -41.88 -10.73 -6.76
C ILE A 92 -43.39 -10.90 -6.55
N ASP A 93 -44.19 -10.43 -7.50
CA ASP A 93 -45.65 -10.52 -7.45
C ASP A 93 -46.17 -11.39 -8.62
N PRO A 94 -46.43 -12.70 -8.38
CA PRO A 94 -46.93 -13.59 -9.42
C PRO A 94 -48.27 -13.17 -10.02
N ALA A 95 -49.14 -12.50 -9.25
CA ALA A 95 -50.42 -12.03 -9.76
C ALA A 95 -50.22 -10.92 -10.79
N LYS A 96 -49.40 -9.93 -10.50
CA LYS A 96 -49.05 -8.87 -11.43
C LYS A 96 -48.32 -9.42 -12.66
N ALA A 97 -47.41 -10.39 -12.45
CA ALA A 97 -46.68 -11.01 -13.56
C ALA A 97 -47.59 -11.80 -14.52
N SER A 98 -48.74 -12.28 -14.01
CA SER A 98 -49.73 -13.03 -14.85
C SER A 98 -50.72 -12.13 -15.56
N TYR A 99 -51.16 -11.06 -14.89
CA TYR A 99 -52.28 -10.24 -15.40
C TYR A 99 -51.84 -8.85 -15.84
N GLY A 100 -50.69 -8.33 -15.35
CA GLY A 100 -50.19 -7.00 -15.70
C GLY A 100 -49.68 -6.90 -17.14
N ILE A 101 -49.14 -7.99 -17.67
CA ILE A 101 -48.63 -8.07 -19.06
C ILE A 101 -48.74 -9.48 -19.59
N SER A 102 -48.92 -9.63 -20.92
CA SER A 102 -49.07 -10.95 -21.54
C SER A 102 -47.83 -11.83 -21.43
N ASN A 103 -46.65 -11.26 -21.56
CA ASN A 103 -45.38 -11.96 -21.43
C ASN A 103 -44.32 -11.00 -20.88
N TYR A 104 -44.09 -11.07 -19.58
CA TYR A 104 -43.14 -10.18 -18.90
C TYR A 104 -41.69 -10.41 -19.36
N GLN A 105 -41.30 -11.64 -19.70
CA GLN A 105 -39.95 -11.95 -20.15
C GLN A 105 -39.67 -11.23 -21.47
N PHE A 106 -40.56 -11.36 -22.44
CA PHE A 106 -40.43 -10.66 -23.70
C PHE A 106 -40.45 -9.14 -23.53
N ALA A 107 -41.34 -8.63 -22.69
CA ALA A 107 -41.44 -7.21 -22.43
C ALA A 107 -40.16 -6.63 -21.76
N VAL A 108 -39.59 -7.35 -20.79
CA VAL A 108 -38.34 -6.96 -20.15
C VAL A 108 -37.18 -6.93 -21.16
N ILE A 109 -37.09 -7.93 -22.06
CA ILE A 109 -36.08 -7.97 -23.13
C ILE A 109 -36.26 -6.76 -24.06
N GLN A 110 -37.46 -6.46 -24.53
CA GLN A 110 -37.71 -5.31 -25.41
C GLN A 110 -37.40 -3.97 -24.74
N LEU A 111 -37.79 -3.86 -23.49
CA LEU A 111 -37.50 -2.66 -22.68
C LEU A 111 -35.98 -2.49 -22.47
N ALA A 112 -35.29 -3.59 -22.16
CA ALA A 112 -33.84 -3.57 -22.00
C ALA A 112 -33.11 -3.16 -23.29
N GLN A 113 -33.55 -3.67 -24.43
CA GLN A 113 -33.00 -3.29 -25.74
C GLN A 113 -33.18 -1.81 -26.04
N THR A 114 -34.37 -1.27 -25.79
CA THR A 114 -34.66 0.16 -26.05
C THR A 114 -33.94 1.07 -25.09
N THR A 115 -33.88 0.71 -23.82
CA THR A 115 -33.14 1.47 -22.79
C THR A 115 -31.63 1.44 -23.06
N MET A 116 -31.07 0.28 -23.33
CA MET A 116 -29.65 0.12 -23.69
C MET A 116 -29.29 1.02 -24.88
N ARG A 117 -30.11 1.02 -25.95
CA ARG A 117 -29.89 1.91 -27.11
C ARG A 117 -29.90 3.38 -26.72
N SER A 118 -30.81 3.77 -25.83
CA SER A 118 -30.91 5.15 -25.33
C SER A 118 -29.70 5.54 -24.50
N GLU A 119 -29.24 4.67 -23.58
CA GLU A 119 -28.08 4.97 -22.73
C GLU A 119 -26.78 5.02 -23.50
N ILE A 120 -26.54 4.08 -24.40
CA ILE A 120 -25.36 4.08 -25.29
C ILE A 120 -25.33 5.32 -26.18
N GLY A 121 -26.49 5.77 -26.65
CA GLY A 121 -26.58 7.00 -27.49
C GLY A 121 -26.21 8.30 -26.76
N LYS A 122 -26.13 8.30 -25.45
CA LYS A 122 -25.74 9.48 -24.65
C LYS A 122 -24.23 9.57 -24.39
N ILE A 123 -23.48 8.51 -24.66
CA ILE A 123 -22.10 8.31 -24.22
C ILE A 123 -21.18 8.13 -25.43
N ASP A 124 -19.97 8.67 -25.38
CA ASP A 124 -18.93 8.48 -26.40
C ASP A 124 -18.40 7.04 -26.37
N LEU A 125 -17.89 6.54 -27.48
CA LEU A 125 -17.44 5.15 -27.62
C LEU A 125 -16.39 4.76 -26.57
N ASP A 126 -15.38 5.59 -26.37
CA ASP A 126 -14.31 5.30 -25.41
C ASP A 126 -14.86 5.13 -23.99
N LYS A 127 -15.82 5.97 -23.61
CA LYS A 127 -16.47 5.90 -22.29
C LYS A 127 -17.39 4.68 -22.14
N THR A 128 -17.95 4.16 -23.23
CA THR A 128 -18.77 2.93 -23.13
C THR A 128 -17.96 1.71 -22.68
N PHE A 129 -16.66 1.69 -22.92
CA PHE A 129 -15.77 0.65 -22.43
C PHE A 129 -15.32 0.88 -20.98
N GLU A 130 -15.13 2.13 -20.58
CA GLU A 130 -14.64 2.51 -19.26
C GLU A 130 -15.75 2.52 -18.20
N GLU A 131 -16.93 3.03 -18.54
CA GLU A 131 -18.04 3.30 -17.61
C GLU A 131 -19.14 2.25 -17.64
N ARG A 132 -18.84 0.99 -17.96
CA ARG A 132 -19.83 -0.10 -18.04
C ARG A 132 -20.69 -0.21 -16.78
N THR A 133 -20.12 -0.02 -15.62
CA THR A 133 -20.85 -0.09 -14.33
C THR A 133 -21.93 0.99 -14.23
N ASN A 134 -21.63 2.21 -14.68
CA ASN A 134 -22.58 3.32 -14.67
C ASN A 134 -23.71 3.07 -15.67
N ILE A 135 -23.37 2.57 -16.86
CA ILE A 135 -24.34 2.23 -17.90
C ILE A 135 -25.27 1.11 -17.40
N ASN A 136 -24.72 0.04 -16.85
CA ASN A 136 -25.49 -1.06 -16.28
C ASN A 136 -26.45 -0.57 -15.21
N GLY A 137 -25.99 0.29 -14.29
CA GLY A 137 -26.82 0.88 -13.25
C GLY A 137 -27.95 1.76 -13.78
N ALA A 138 -27.68 2.59 -14.78
CA ALA A 138 -28.70 3.43 -15.42
C ALA A 138 -29.76 2.59 -16.15
N ILE A 139 -29.34 1.53 -16.85
CA ILE A 139 -30.24 0.59 -17.53
C ILE A 139 -31.11 -0.13 -16.50
N VAL A 140 -30.53 -0.65 -15.41
CA VAL A 140 -31.28 -1.33 -14.34
C VAL A 140 -32.35 -0.41 -13.77
N SER A 141 -32.01 0.83 -13.44
CA SER A 141 -32.95 1.79 -12.84
C SER A 141 -34.13 2.08 -13.77
N ALA A 142 -33.86 2.30 -15.04
CA ALA A 142 -34.91 2.59 -16.02
C ALA A 142 -35.82 1.38 -16.31
N ILE A 143 -35.28 0.16 -16.32
CA ILE A 143 -36.07 -1.05 -16.52
C ILE A 143 -36.85 -1.39 -15.26
N ASP A 144 -36.28 -1.27 -14.07
CA ASP A 144 -36.92 -1.59 -12.80
C ASP A 144 -38.13 -0.69 -12.54
N GLU A 145 -38.02 0.61 -12.85
CA GLU A 145 -39.15 1.54 -12.77
C GLU A 145 -40.34 1.08 -13.60
N ALA A 146 -40.12 0.68 -14.84
CA ALA A 146 -41.18 0.22 -15.73
C ALA A 146 -41.69 -1.19 -15.38
N SER A 147 -40.78 -2.11 -14.98
CA SER A 147 -41.14 -3.51 -14.69
C SER A 147 -41.82 -3.72 -13.35
N SER A 148 -41.69 -2.75 -12.43
CA SER A 148 -42.36 -2.77 -11.12
C SER A 148 -43.89 -2.91 -11.24
N GLY A 149 -44.49 -2.30 -12.27
CA GLY A 149 -45.91 -2.45 -12.58
C GLY A 149 -46.32 -3.88 -12.94
N TRP A 150 -45.40 -4.68 -13.41
CA TRP A 150 -45.59 -6.10 -13.77
C TRP A 150 -45.23 -7.08 -12.66
N GLY A 151 -44.86 -6.59 -11.48
CA GLY A 151 -44.46 -7.44 -10.36
C GLY A 151 -43.14 -8.18 -10.58
N VAL A 152 -42.30 -7.68 -11.45
CA VAL A 152 -40.97 -8.21 -11.76
C VAL A 152 -39.92 -7.21 -11.33
N LYS A 153 -38.93 -7.67 -10.57
CA LYS A 153 -37.78 -6.87 -10.14
C LYS A 153 -36.57 -7.19 -10.98
N ILE A 154 -35.92 -6.13 -11.43
CA ILE A 154 -34.64 -6.26 -12.12
C ILE A 154 -33.53 -6.15 -11.07
N LEU A 155 -32.70 -7.17 -10.96
CA LEU A 155 -31.63 -7.25 -9.99
C LEU A 155 -30.36 -6.63 -10.53
N ARG A 156 -30.00 -6.97 -11.78
CA ARG A 156 -28.83 -6.46 -12.46
C ARG A 156 -28.95 -6.63 -13.98
N TYR A 157 -28.19 -5.84 -14.66
CA TYR A 157 -27.98 -5.88 -16.10
C TYR A 157 -26.47 -5.92 -16.36
N GLU A 158 -26.03 -6.77 -17.28
CA GLU A 158 -24.62 -6.87 -17.63
C GLU A 158 -24.46 -6.83 -19.15
N ILE A 159 -23.66 -5.89 -19.62
CA ILE A 159 -23.24 -5.84 -21.02
C ILE A 159 -22.24 -6.97 -21.26
N LYS A 160 -22.53 -7.87 -22.19
CA LYS A 160 -21.62 -8.95 -22.59
C LYS A 160 -20.51 -8.41 -23.49
N ASN A 161 -20.90 -7.91 -24.65
CA ASN A 161 -19.97 -7.45 -25.68
C ASN A 161 -20.38 -6.06 -26.19
N ILE A 162 -19.38 -5.28 -26.58
CA ILE A 162 -19.51 -4.05 -27.34
C ILE A 162 -18.58 -4.20 -28.53
N THR A 163 -19.12 -4.34 -29.71
CA THR A 163 -18.37 -4.62 -30.94
C THR A 163 -18.49 -3.45 -31.92
N PRO A 164 -17.48 -2.59 -32.00
CA PRO A 164 -17.43 -1.53 -33.00
C PRO A 164 -17.03 -2.11 -34.37
N PRO A 165 -17.24 -1.39 -35.49
CA PRO A 165 -16.76 -1.77 -36.81
C PRO A 165 -15.23 -1.92 -36.82
N LYS A 166 -14.73 -2.87 -37.63
CA LYS A 166 -13.29 -3.16 -37.74
C LYS A 166 -12.41 -1.93 -38.05
N SER A 167 -12.93 -1.00 -38.86
CA SER A 167 -12.22 0.24 -39.19
C SER A 167 -11.99 1.12 -37.97
N VAL A 168 -12.99 1.22 -37.11
CA VAL A 168 -12.91 2.01 -35.85
C VAL A 168 -12.00 1.30 -34.85
N LEU A 169 -12.14 -0.02 -34.70
CA LEU A 169 -11.28 -0.82 -33.84
C LEU A 169 -9.79 -0.62 -34.16
N ASN A 170 -9.44 -0.74 -35.46
CA ASN A 170 -8.05 -0.53 -35.92
C ASN A 170 -7.55 0.90 -35.65
N ALA A 171 -8.43 1.90 -35.77
CA ALA A 171 -8.07 3.28 -35.47
C ALA A 171 -7.83 3.50 -33.96
N MET A 172 -8.70 2.94 -33.14
CA MET A 172 -8.57 2.96 -31.67
C MET A 172 -7.30 2.24 -31.19
N GLU A 173 -6.99 1.08 -31.75
CA GLU A 173 -5.76 0.34 -31.45
C GLU A 173 -4.51 1.19 -31.70
N LYS A 174 -4.45 1.86 -32.86
CA LYS A 174 -3.33 2.77 -33.20
C LYS A 174 -3.26 3.98 -32.27
N GLN A 175 -4.41 4.56 -31.93
CA GLN A 175 -4.50 5.70 -31.01
C GLN A 175 -4.03 5.28 -29.62
N MET A 176 -4.52 4.16 -29.10
CA MET A 176 -4.14 3.62 -27.79
C MET A 176 -2.67 3.23 -27.74
N GLN A 177 -2.12 2.68 -28.84
CA GLN A 177 -0.70 2.39 -28.92
C GLN A 177 0.15 3.66 -28.84
N ALA A 178 -0.20 4.69 -29.62
CA ALA A 178 0.51 5.98 -29.59
C ALA A 178 0.41 6.67 -28.22
N GLU A 179 -0.75 6.59 -27.56
CA GLU A 179 -0.92 7.16 -26.23
C GLU A 179 -0.11 6.41 -25.16
N ARG A 180 -0.10 5.07 -25.22
CA ARG A 180 0.74 4.24 -24.33
C ARG A 180 2.22 4.53 -24.53
N GLU A 181 2.66 4.66 -25.78
CA GLU A 181 4.05 4.99 -26.10
C GLU A 181 4.43 6.39 -25.57
N LYS A 182 3.56 7.38 -25.79
CA LYS A 182 3.72 8.73 -25.23
C LYS A 182 3.83 8.71 -23.70
N ARG A 183 2.91 8.01 -23.03
CA ARG A 183 2.95 7.87 -21.56
C ARG A 183 4.21 7.16 -21.09
N ALA A 184 4.64 6.10 -21.79
CA ALA A 184 5.87 5.38 -21.46
C ALA A 184 7.10 6.30 -21.53
N VAL A 185 7.22 7.11 -22.60
CA VAL A 185 8.31 8.08 -22.75
C VAL A 185 8.29 9.14 -21.64
N ILE A 186 7.11 9.68 -21.32
CA ILE A 186 6.96 10.67 -20.24
C ILE A 186 7.39 10.06 -18.90
N LEU A 187 6.85 8.90 -18.54
CA LEU A 187 7.16 8.23 -17.27
C LEU A 187 8.65 7.84 -17.16
N THR A 188 9.25 7.39 -18.27
CA THR A 188 10.69 7.10 -18.31
C THR A 188 11.51 8.36 -18.07
N SER A 189 11.19 9.45 -18.77
CA SER A 189 11.90 10.73 -18.61
C SER A 189 11.72 11.34 -17.21
N GLU A 190 10.53 11.23 -16.62
CA GLU A 190 10.27 11.66 -15.24
C GLU A 190 11.04 10.77 -14.24
N GLY A 191 11.10 9.47 -14.47
CA GLY A 191 11.87 8.52 -13.67
C GLY A 191 13.38 8.81 -13.72
N GLU A 192 13.92 9.07 -14.90
CA GLU A 192 15.33 9.45 -15.08
C GLU A 192 15.64 10.78 -14.38
N LYS A 193 14.78 11.80 -14.56
CA LYS A 193 14.91 13.08 -13.86
C LYS A 193 14.89 12.91 -12.35
N GLN A 194 13.93 12.14 -11.83
CA GLN A 194 13.82 11.91 -10.38
C GLN A 194 15.02 11.12 -9.84
N SER A 195 15.48 10.13 -10.60
CA SER A 195 16.69 9.38 -10.27
C SER A 195 17.93 10.28 -10.20
N ALA A 196 18.11 11.16 -11.18
CA ALA A 196 19.21 12.11 -11.18
C ALA A 196 19.15 13.10 -10.00
N ILE A 197 17.96 13.59 -9.65
CA ILE A 197 17.76 14.45 -8.48
C ILE A 197 18.11 13.71 -7.20
N ASN A 198 17.58 12.50 -7.01
CA ASN A 198 17.85 11.69 -5.83
C ASN A 198 19.34 11.33 -5.67
N GLN A 199 20.02 11.04 -6.78
CA GLN A 199 21.47 10.80 -6.79
C GLN A 199 22.25 12.06 -6.41
N ALA A 200 21.89 13.22 -6.97
CA ALA A 200 22.55 14.48 -6.63
C ALA A 200 22.32 14.88 -5.18
N GLU A 201 21.11 14.71 -4.65
CA GLU A 201 20.80 14.95 -3.25
C GLU A 201 21.55 13.98 -2.31
N GLY A 202 21.57 12.69 -2.65
CA GLY A 202 22.35 11.69 -1.91
C GLY A 202 23.83 12.00 -1.87
N GLN A 203 24.38 12.46 -3.01
CA GLN A 203 25.79 12.84 -3.11
C GLN A 203 26.11 14.11 -2.32
N LYS A 204 25.21 15.12 -2.38
CA LYS A 204 25.31 16.32 -1.54
C LYS A 204 25.29 15.98 -0.06
N GLN A 205 24.34 15.13 0.34
CA GLN A 205 24.20 14.75 1.75
C GLN A 205 25.40 13.93 2.25
N LYS A 206 25.94 13.06 1.41
CA LYS A 206 27.18 12.33 1.68
C LYS A 206 28.35 13.28 1.94
N VAL A 207 28.58 14.25 1.05
CA VAL A 207 29.67 15.24 1.19
C VAL A 207 29.50 16.09 2.46
N VAL A 208 28.27 16.51 2.77
CA VAL A 208 27.97 17.28 3.99
C VAL A 208 28.30 16.45 5.23
N LEU A 209 27.80 15.20 5.30
CA LEU A 209 28.06 14.31 6.44
C LEU A 209 29.53 13.97 6.60
N GLU A 210 30.25 13.71 5.49
CA GLU A 210 31.69 13.48 5.53
C GLU A 210 32.45 14.71 6.04
N SER A 211 32.06 15.91 5.59
CA SER A 211 32.70 17.16 6.06
C SER A 211 32.40 17.43 7.54
N GLU A 212 31.18 17.17 7.98
CA GLU A 212 30.83 17.29 9.42
C GLU A 212 31.56 16.27 10.27
N ALA A 213 31.67 15.03 9.79
CA ALA A 213 32.43 13.98 10.48
C ALA A 213 33.91 14.32 10.60
N MET A 214 34.53 14.81 9.52
CA MET A 214 35.94 15.28 9.53
C MET A 214 36.14 16.46 10.48
N ARG A 215 35.22 17.42 10.48
CA ARG A 215 35.26 18.54 11.41
C ARG A 215 35.17 18.08 12.87
N GLN A 216 34.24 17.17 13.15
CA GLN A 216 34.07 16.64 14.50
C GLN A 216 35.28 15.80 14.94
N GLN A 217 35.85 15.03 14.02
CA GLN A 217 37.09 14.29 14.29
C GLN A 217 38.23 15.25 14.67
N GLN A 218 38.45 16.32 13.89
CA GLN A 218 39.50 17.30 14.17
C GLN A 218 39.29 18.00 15.52
N ILE A 219 38.06 18.33 15.87
CA ILE A 219 37.74 18.92 17.16
C ILE A 219 38.05 17.93 18.27
N ASN A 220 37.59 16.70 18.18
CA ASN A 220 37.82 15.66 19.18
C ASN A 220 39.32 15.35 19.35
N GLU A 221 40.07 15.30 18.24
CA GLU A 221 41.53 15.12 18.26
C GLU A 221 42.24 16.31 18.95
N ALA A 222 41.85 17.54 18.62
CA ALA A 222 42.41 18.74 19.23
C ALA A 222 42.08 18.83 20.74
N GLU A 223 40.86 18.51 21.12
CA GLU A 223 40.45 18.46 22.53
C GLU A 223 41.19 17.35 23.29
N GLY A 224 41.34 16.17 22.68
CA GLY A 224 42.10 15.07 23.23
C GLY A 224 43.57 15.42 23.42
N GLN A 225 44.20 16.08 22.46
CA GLN A 225 45.57 16.54 22.55
C GLN A 225 45.71 17.64 23.66
N ALA A 226 44.81 18.60 23.70
CA ALA A 226 44.80 19.63 24.73
C ALA A 226 44.63 19.03 26.14
N ALA A 227 43.73 18.07 26.30
CA ALA A 227 43.55 17.36 27.56
C ALA A 227 44.77 16.55 27.95
N ALA A 228 45.41 15.85 26.99
CA ALA A 228 46.63 15.10 27.22
C ALA A 228 47.79 16.00 27.63
N ILE A 229 47.99 17.13 26.93
CA ILE A 229 49.02 18.11 27.28
C ILE A 229 48.78 18.68 28.70
N LYS A 230 47.52 19.02 29.01
CA LYS A 230 47.16 19.53 30.35
C LYS A 230 47.39 18.48 31.45
N ALA A 231 47.04 17.22 31.19
CA ALA A 231 47.27 16.12 32.13
C ALA A 231 48.77 15.88 32.36
N VAL A 232 49.57 15.85 31.28
CA VAL A 232 51.03 15.72 31.39
C VAL A 232 51.63 16.92 32.13
N ALA A 233 51.23 18.15 31.80
CA ALA A 233 51.71 19.34 32.44
C ALA A 233 51.37 19.37 33.96
N SER A 234 50.13 18.97 34.34
CA SER A 234 49.71 18.87 35.73
C SER A 234 50.51 17.81 36.51
N ALA A 235 50.67 16.61 35.90
CA ALA A 235 51.43 15.52 36.48
C ALA A 235 52.92 15.90 36.64
N THR A 236 53.48 16.59 35.65
CA THR A 236 54.89 17.09 35.71
C THR A 236 55.01 18.13 36.76
N ALA A 237 54.07 19.07 36.89
CA ALA A 237 54.12 20.11 37.94
C ALA A 237 53.96 19.50 39.33
N GLU A 238 53.15 18.48 39.50
CA GLU A 238 52.99 17.72 40.75
C GLU A 238 54.29 16.99 41.11
N GLY A 239 54.88 16.26 40.14
CA GLY A 239 56.15 15.59 40.29
C GLY A 239 57.30 16.55 40.65
N ILE A 240 57.35 17.74 40.04
CA ILE A 240 58.32 18.78 40.39
C ILE A 240 58.08 19.29 41.81
N ARG A 241 56.83 19.46 42.25
CA ARG A 241 56.55 19.91 43.67
C ARG A 241 56.96 18.84 44.68
N GLU A 242 56.70 17.57 44.39
CA GLU A 242 57.12 16.46 45.23
C GLU A 242 58.66 16.37 45.35
N VAL A 243 59.33 16.50 44.19
CA VAL A 243 60.83 16.57 44.22
C VAL A 243 61.32 17.77 44.95
N ALA A 244 60.70 18.95 44.80
CA ALA A 244 61.08 20.15 45.52
C ALA A 244 60.85 20.03 47.06
N ALA A 245 59.76 19.36 47.48
CA ALA A 245 59.48 19.03 48.85
C ALA A 245 60.54 18.06 49.44
N ALA A 246 60.85 17.00 48.68
CA ALA A 246 61.89 16.03 49.07
C ALA A 246 63.29 16.66 49.20
N LEU A 247 63.63 17.66 48.39
CA LEU A 247 64.92 18.42 48.51
C LEU A 247 65.03 19.24 49.77
N GLN A 248 63.92 19.61 50.42
CA GLN A 248 63.94 20.39 51.69
C GLN A 248 64.15 19.50 52.92
N GLU A 249 64.05 18.20 52.80
CA GLU A 249 64.36 17.27 53.88
C GLU A 249 65.88 17.00 53.98
N LYS A 250 66.35 16.67 55.20
CA LYS A 250 67.79 16.40 55.46
C LYS A 250 68.22 15.17 54.64
N GLY A 251 69.16 15.36 53.69
CA GLY A 251 69.66 14.30 52.78
C GLY A 251 68.93 14.21 51.45
N GLY A 252 67.95 15.05 51.21
CA GLY A 252 67.17 15.02 49.95
C GLY A 252 67.98 15.44 48.72
N PHE A 253 68.94 16.36 48.90
CA PHE A 253 69.80 16.83 47.79
C PHE A 253 70.73 15.69 47.26
N GLU A 254 71.32 14.90 48.17
CA GLU A 254 72.20 13.79 47.86
C GLU A 254 71.41 12.65 47.14
N ALA A 255 70.17 12.37 47.56
CA ALA A 255 69.30 11.39 46.96
C ALA A 255 68.89 11.79 45.52
N VAL A 256 68.58 13.06 45.25
CA VAL A 256 68.31 13.56 43.91
C VAL A 256 69.52 13.55 42.99
N GLN A 257 70.72 13.88 43.53
CA GLN A 257 71.94 13.72 42.73
C GLN A 257 72.19 12.28 42.32
N LEU A 258 71.96 11.31 43.23
CA LEU A 258 72.07 9.87 42.85
C LEU A 258 71.07 9.50 41.80
N ARG A 259 69.84 9.93 41.90
CA ARG A 259 68.77 9.64 40.92
C ARG A 259 69.04 10.24 39.53
N VAL A 260 69.58 11.48 39.51
CA VAL A 260 70.01 12.11 38.24
C VAL A 260 71.17 11.33 37.60
N ALA A 261 72.12 10.88 38.42
CA ALA A 261 73.24 10.06 37.95
C ALA A 261 72.77 8.69 37.44
N GLU A 262 71.82 8.02 38.12
CA GLU A 262 71.23 6.78 37.70
C GLU A 262 70.52 6.93 36.34
N ASN A 263 69.63 7.94 36.18
CA ASN A 263 68.95 8.25 34.95
C ASN A 263 69.91 8.56 33.79
N LEU A 264 70.98 9.25 34.05
CA LEU A 264 72.02 9.58 33.08
C LEU A 264 72.71 8.31 32.58
N VAL A 265 73.08 7.40 33.49
CA VAL A 265 73.67 6.11 33.18
C VAL A 265 72.64 5.23 32.37
N GLU A 266 71.36 5.25 32.75
CA GLU A 266 70.32 4.51 32.01
C GLU A 266 70.15 5.06 30.60
N GLN A 267 70.11 6.36 30.38
CA GLN A 267 70.01 6.98 29.05
C GLN A 267 71.27 6.70 28.22
N TYR A 268 72.47 6.74 28.80
CA TYR A 268 73.70 6.30 28.12
C TYR A 268 73.66 4.78 27.80
N GLY A 269 73.09 3.96 28.68
CA GLY A 269 72.88 2.53 28.42
C GLY A 269 71.94 2.28 27.26
N LYS A 270 70.90 3.10 27.08
CA LYS A 270 69.99 3.04 25.92
C LYS A 270 70.66 3.47 24.62
N LEU A 271 71.50 4.53 24.67
CA LEU A 271 72.27 5.01 23.54
C LEU A 271 73.35 3.99 23.11
N ALA A 272 73.96 3.27 24.05
CA ALA A 272 74.92 2.22 23.75
C ALA A 272 74.32 0.98 23.11
N LYS A 273 73.00 0.77 23.23
CA LYS A 273 72.28 -0.33 22.58
C LYS A 273 71.81 -0.02 21.13
N SER A 274 71.79 1.25 20.73
CA SER A 274 71.51 1.64 19.35
C SER A 274 72.83 1.74 18.59
N THR A 275 72.87 1.08 17.45
CA THR A 275 74.09 0.95 16.56
C THR A 275 74.40 2.28 15.85
N ASN A 276 74.63 3.33 16.58
CA ASN A 276 75.05 4.61 16.03
C ASN A 276 76.45 4.95 16.60
N THR A 277 77.42 5.08 15.72
CA THR A 277 78.79 5.51 16.05
C THR A 277 78.73 6.97 16.45
N MET A 278 78.70 7.22 17.75
CA MET A 278 78.76 8.57 18.30
C MET A 278 80.16 8.85 18.77
N ILE A 279 80.82 9.83 18.17
CA ILE A 279 82.12 10.32 18.61
C ILE A 279 81.90 11.14 19.85
N LEU A 280 82.27 10.63 21.03
CA LEU A 280 82.23 11.36 22.31
C LEU A 280 83.53 12.10 22.53
N PRO A 281 83.50 13.38 22.85
CA PRO A 281 84.73 14.09 23.25
C PRO A 281 85.31 13.54 24.57
N ALA A 282 86.59 13.35 24.60
CA ALA A 282 87.33 12.61 25.64
C ALA A 282 87.39 13.29 27.05
N ASN A 283 86.75 14.42 27.26
CA ASN A 283 86.82 15.16 28.53
C ASN A 283 85.52 15.18 29.32
N PHE A 284 85.31 14.13 30.09
CA PHE A 284 84.15 14.05 31.02
C PHE A 284 84.28 15.06 32.22
N ALA A 285 85.46 15.63 32.48
CA ALA A 285 85.67 16.64 33.51
C ALA A 285 84.98 17.99 33.19
N ASP A 286 84.75 18.30 31.88
CA ASP A 286 84.15 19.60 31.50
C ASP A 286 82.62 19.62 31.63
N MET A 287 81.96 18.45 31.60
CA MET A 287 80.50 18.42 31.80
C MET A 287 80.07 18.67 33.22
N GLY A 288 80.88 18.29 34.20
CA GLY A 288 80.69 18.65 35.61
C GLY A 288 80.79 20.15 35.84
N SER A 289 81.70 20.79 35.13
CA SER A 289 81.88 22.27 35.21
C SER A 289 80.71 23.04 34.51
N MET A 290 80.19 22.54 33.44
CA MET A 290 78.99 23.10 32.75
C MET A 290 77.75 22.98 33.61
N ILE A 291 77.55 21.87 34.30
CA ILE A 291 76.40 21.68 35.22
C ILE A 291 76.57 22.61 36.45
N SER A 292 77.75 22.73 36.99
CA SER A 292 78.03 23.65 38.12
C SER A 292 77.90 25.12 37.71
N ALA A 293 78.28 25.51 36.49
CA ALA A 293 78.10 26.84 35.95
C ALA A 293 76.63 27.19 35.75
N ALA A 294 75.83 26.23 35.18
CA ALA A 294 74.38 26.38 35.02
C ALA A 294 73.64 26.49 36.34
N MET A 295 74.04 25.74 37.38
CA MET A 295 73.52 25.89 38.76
C MET A 295 73.95 27.21 39.44
N GLY A 296 75.15 27.68 39.10
CA GLY A 296 75.61 28.98 39.58
C GLY A 296 74.80 30.17 39.11
N VAL A 297 74.40 30.13 37.85
CA VAL A 297 73.49 31.13 37.21
C VAL A 297 72.10 31.10 37.83
N ILE A 298 71.55 29.92 38.11
CA ILE A 298 70.24 29.77 38.76
C ILE A 298 70.24 30.26 40.19
N LYS A 299 71.38 30.06 40.95
CA LYS A 299 71.54 30.50 42.28
C LYS A 299 71.69 32.01 42.36
N GLN A 300 72.44 32.63 41.42
CA GLN A 300 72.58 34.05 41.30
C GLN A 300 71.31 34.83 40.96
N GLN A 301 70.43 34.19 40.21
CA GLN A 301 69.12 34.72 39.83
C GLN A 301 68.11 34.68 41.00
N ASN A 302 68.25 33.69 41.88
CA ASN A 302 67.42 33.56 43.08
C ASN A 302 67.81 34.49 44.21
N ASP A 303 69.10 34.80 44.31
CA ASP A 303 69.62 35.79 45.27
C ASP A 303 69.28 37.25 44.87
N ASN A 304 69.23 37.50 43.53
CA ASN A 304 68.80 38.82 43.02
C ASN A 304 67.27 39.05 43.15
N SER A 305 66.48 38.01 43.24
CA SER A 305 65.03 38.13 43.49
C SER A 305 64.68 38.37 44.94
N LYS A 306 65.51 37.91 45.88
CA LYS A 306 65.37 38.17 47.32
C LYS A 306 65.90 39.54 47.78
N ALA A 307 66.67 40.27 46.93
CA ALA A 307 67.17 41.63 47.22
C ALA A 307 66.25 42.75 46.70
N LYS A 308 65.13 42.39 46.10
CA LYS A 308 64.11 43.31 45.54
C LYS A 308 62.68 43.15 46.11
N SER A 309 62.55 42.48 47.26
CA SER A 309 61.29 42.49 48.02
C SER A 309 61.44 43.19 49.35
#